data_823b8d448065e0e28135fe7b524c9b0b
#
_entry.id   823b8d448065e0e28135fe7b524c9b0b
#
_cell.length_a   1.000
_cell.length_b   1.000
_cell.length_c   1.000
_cell.angle_alpha   90.00
_cell.angle_beta   90.00
_cell.angle_gamma   90.00
#
_symmetry.space_group_name_H-M   'P 1'
#
loop_
_entity.id
_entity.type
_entity.pdbx_description
1 polymer ?
#
loop_
_entity_poly.entity_id
_entity_poly.type
_entity_poly.pdbx_seq_one_letter_code
_entity_poly.pdbx_strand_id
1 'polypeptide(L)'
;MKHIIEEWGEKVTGSALWNFYFRDLNVGVLDIETTGLNPSSNKFILGCLFDVKEGRLHQVLAERRDEEGAALGNFLELTEKMDAVVTYNGRHFDIPFMEKRRKKLLKEEYPQGDAGGCIPYNLDMYQVLNSYSQLRRILPDLKQKTVENYMGLWETRADEISGRESVELYNHYEKTGSREAEEKILLHNNDDVRQLTRLTEAVTKSDFHRAMNSLGFPVKEGGHLLEAAKAGPVGDTFHVSGRQLRNPVNYIGFRLGSAPAEIRFQQDEFMIEVPLLKHRGLGIVDLEQLEIGEQGDLERYPLCREGFLVVREGMELKYREINDLAITLIKVFFDKEA
;
A
#
# COMPACT_ATOMS: atom_id res chain seq x y z
N MET A 1 -27.79 8.62 1.08
CA MET A 1 -26.34 8.41 1.32
C MET A 1 -25.90 9.34 2.42
N LYS A 2 -25.13 8.86 3.38
CA LYS A 2 -24.49 9.65 4.45
C LYS A 2 -22.97 9.63 4.30
N HIS A 3 -22.34 10.79 4.50
CA HIS A 3 -20.90 10.89 4.66
C HIS A 3 -20.62 11.43 6.06
N ILE A 4 -19.97 10.61 6.88
CA ILE A 4 -19.66 10.89 8.28
C ILE A 4 -18.16 11.12 8.38
N ILE A 5 -17.75 12.17 9.07
CA ILE A 5 -16.34 12.52 9.29
C ILE A 5 -16.12 12.61 10.79
N GLU A 6 -15.13 11.88 11.28
CA GLU A 6 -14.71 11.89 12.68
C GLU A 6 -13.24 12.25 12.78
N GLU A 7 -12.88 13.15 13.67
CA GLU A 7 -11.48 13.40 14.00
C GLU A 7 -11.01 12.34 14.97
N TRP A 8 -9.93 11.67 14.60
CA TRP A 8 -9.29 10.69 15.48
C TRP A 8 -7.98 11.26 16.02
N GLY A 9 -8.02 11.68 17.30
CA GLY A 9 -6.89 12.35 17.96
C GLY A 9 -5.70 11.44 18.28
N GLU A 10 -5.75 10.15 17.95
CA GLU A 10 -4.64 9.22 18.15
C GLU A 10 -3.59 9.42 17.06
N LYS A 11 -2.35 9.71 17.47
CA LYS A 11 -1.25 9.84 16.52
C LYS A 11 -0.78 8.45 16.10
N VAL A 12 -0.88 8.15 14.83
CA VAL A 12 -0.26 6.97 14.24
C VAL A 12 1.23 7.23 14.13
N THR A 13 1.99 6.71 15.10
CA THR A 13 3.46 6.74 15.03
C THR A 13 3.92 5.47 14.34
N GLY A 14 4.32 5.59 13.10
CA GLY A 14 4.88 4.44 12.37
C GLY A 14 6.25 4.03 12.94
N SER A 15 6.49 2.74 12.99
CA SER A 15 7.82 2.20 13.28
C SER A 15 8.87 2.70 12.27
N ALA A 16 10.16 2.59 12.59
CA ALA A 16 11.23 2.92 11.64
C ALA A 16 11.12 2.11 10.33
N LEU A 17 10.65 0.86 10.41
CA LEU A 17 10.35 0.01 9.25
C LEU A 17 9.22 0.57 8.38
N TRP A 18 8.15 1.04 9.02
CA TRP A 18 7.03 1.69 8.35
C TRP A 18 7.48 2.98 7.66
N ASN A 19 8.16 3.85 8.41
CA ASN A 19 8.62 5.15 7.92
C ASN A 19 9.61 5.05 6.76
N PHE A 20 10.32 3.93 6.63
CA PHE A 20 11.23 3.68 5.51
C PHE A 20 10.51 3.73 4.15
N TYR A 21 9.25 3.28 4.07
CA TYR A 21 8.50 3.22 2.82
C TYR A 21 7.37 4.24 2.71
N PHE A 22 6.80 4.68 3.84
CA PHE A 22 5.51 5.38 3.85
C PHE A 22 5.55 6.80 4.42
N ARG A 23 6.68 7.25 4.98
CA ARG A 23 6.77 8.56 5.64
C ARG A 23 6.34 9.73 4.76
N ASP A 24 6.72 9.71 3.47
CA ASP A 24 6.50 10.80 2.52
C ASP A 24 5.20 10.67 1.73
N LEU A 25 4.40 9.65 2.04
CA LEU A 25 3.17 9.32 1.34
C LEU A 25 1.93 9.77 2.10
N ASN A 26 0.88 10.11 1.35
CA ASN A 26 -0.46 10.21 1.90
C ASN A 26 -1.07 8.79 1.97
N VAL A 27 -1.18 8.25 3.18
CA VAL A 27 -1.63 6.87 3.42
C VAL A 27 -3.05 6.87 3.95
N GLY A 28 -3.91 6.07 3.33
CA GLY A 28 -5.23 5.73 3.85
C GLY A 28 -5.26 4.32 4.42
N VAL A 29 -6.03 4.09 5.46
CA VAL A 29 -6.37 2.73 5.94
C VAL A 29 -7.83 2.51 5.65
N LEU A 30 -8.18 1.44 4.94
CA LEU A 30 -9.55 1.24 4.50
C LEU A 30 -10.07 -0.17 4.74
N ASP A 31 -11.40 -0.22 4.90
CA ASP A 31 -12.22 -1.42 4.94
C ASP A 31 -13.60 -1.13 4.34
N ILE A 32 -14.24 -2.14 3.74
CA ILE A 32 -15.59 -2.00 3.18
C ILE A 32 -16.56 -3.04 3.71
N GLU A 33 -17.82 -2.61 3.83
CA GLU A 33 -18.95 -3.49 4.08
C GLU A 33 -19.78 -3.69 2.81
N THR A 34 -20.26 -4.90 2.61
CA THR A 34 -21.01 -5.30 1.43
C THR A 34 -22.21 -6.18 1.79
N THR A 35 -23.17 -6.33 0.89
CA THR A 35 -24.30 -7.27 1.11
C THR A 35 -23.89 -8.74 0.95
N GLY A 36 -22.62 -9.05 0.70
CA GLY A 36 -22.08 -10.40 0.57
C GLY A 36 -20.86 -10.43 -0.34
N LEU A 37 -20.20 -11.57 -0.46
CA LEU A 37 -18.85 -11.69 -1.02
C LEU A 37 -18.73 -11.56 -2.55
N ASN A 38 -19.80 -11.82 -3.30
CA ASN A 38 -19.73 -11.82 -4.78
C ASN A 38 -20.10 -10.45 -5.36
N PRO A 39 -19.15 -9.67 -5.91
CA PRO A 39 -19.41 -8.33 -6.44
C PRO A 39 -20.32 -8.29 -7.68
N SER A 40 -20.62 -9.45 -8.32
CA SER A 40 -21.55 -9.49 -9.44
C SER A 40 -23.00 -9.40 -8.97
N SER A 41 -23.35 -9.98 -7.82
CA SER A 41 -24.68 -10.07 -7.24
C SER A 41 -24.88 -9.21 -6.00
N ASN A 42 -23.80 -8.94 -5.27
CA ASN A 42 -23.86 -8.15 -4.04
C ASN A 42 -23.43 -6.70 -4.29
N LYS A 43 -23.70 -5.85 -3.31
CA LYS A 43 -23.58 -4.40 -3.38
C LYS A 43 -22.61 -3.89 -2.33
N PHE A 44 -21.91 -2.82 -2.66
CA PHE A 44 -21.21 -1.97 -1.70
C PHE A 44 -22.25 -1.21 -0.86
N ILE A 45 -22.08 -1.19 0.46
CA ILE A 45 -23.00 -0.51 1.37
C ILE A 45 -22.33 0.51 2.26
N LEU A 46 -21.07 0.29 2.64
CA LEU A 46 -20.32 1.21 3.50
C LEU A 46 -18.84 1.10 3.18
N GLY A 47 -18.15 2.20 3.10
CA GLY A 47 -16.68 2.28 3.08
C GLY A 47 -16.19 3.14 4.22
N CYS A 48 -15.14 2.72 4.90
CA CYS A 48 -14.42 3.48 5.89
C CYS A 48 -12.99 3.70 5.42
N LEU A 49 -12.54 4.95 5.45
CA LEU A 49 -11.18 5.37 5.15
C LEU A 49 -10.67 6.27 6.28
N PHE A 50 -9.56 5.88 6.88
CA PHE A 50 -8.80 6.76 7.76
C PHE A 50 -7.67 7.42 6.98
N ASP A 51 -7.70 8.73 6.82
CA ASP A 51 -6.59 9.53 6.30
C ASP A 51 -5.58 9.77 7.42
N VAL A 52 -4.44 9.07 7.33
CA VAL A 52 -3.38 9.12 8.37
C VAL A 52 -2.78 10.52 8.49
N LYS A 53 -2.68 11.26 7.40
CA LYS A 53 -2.09 12.61 7.39
C LYS A 53 -3.01 13.65 8.00
N GLU A 54 -4.29 13.58 7.68
CA GLU A 54 -5.30 14.51 8.21
C GLU A 54 -5.78 14.12 9.62
N GLY A 55 -5.58 12.86 10.04
CA GLY A 55 -6.11 12.32 11.29
C GLY A 55 -7.63 12.20 11.28
N ARG A 56 -8.23 12.01 10.09
CA ARG A 56 -9.69 11.96 9.89
C ARG A 56 -10.14 10.61 9.38
N LEU A 57 -11.20 10.14 9.99
CA LEU A 57 -11.89 8.92 9.57
C LEU A 57 -13.16 9.33 8.82
N HIS A 58 -13.29 8.80 7.61
CA HIS A 58 -14.42 9.03 6.72
C HIS A 58 -15.22 7.75 6.55
N GLN A 59 -16.52 7.81 6.82
CA GLN A 59 -17.44 6.71 6.52
C GLN A 59 -18.49 7.16 5.50
N VAL A 60 -18.65 6.40 4.43
CA VAL A 60 -19.63 6.68 3.37
C VAL A 60 -20.61 5.52 3.30
N LEU A 61 -21.85 5.75 3.81
CA LEU A 61 -22.93 4.77 3.92
C LEU A 61 -23.97 5.00 2.81
N ALA A 62 -24.27 3.95 2.05
CA ALA A 62 -25.49 3.87 1.25
C ALA A 62 -26.66 3.53 2.19
N GLU A 63 -27.53 4.49 2.47
CA GLU A 63 -28.70 4.27 3.36
C GLU A 63 -29.68 3.28 2.74
N ARG A 64 -29.66 3.19 1.41
CA ARG A 64 -30.46 2.24 0.62
C ARG A 64 -29.61 1.68 -0.53
N ARG A 65 -29.94 0.49 -0.98
CA ARG A 65 -29.25 -0.21 -2.06
C ARG A 65 -29.26 0.51 -3.41
N ASP A 66 -30.23 1.39 -3.66
CA ASP A 66 -30.29 2.21 -4.88
C ASP A 66 -29.31 3.39 -4.84
N GLU A 67 -28.77 3.75 -3.69
CA GLU A 67 -27.74 4.78 -3.51
C GLU A 67 -26.31 4.26 -3.65
N GLU A 68 -26.11 2.98 -3.94
CA GLU A 68 -24.79 2.34 -4.04
C GLU A 68 -23.84 3.09 -4.97
N GLY A 69 -24.30 3.54 -6.14
CA GLY A 69 -23.47 4.26 -7.10
C GLY A 69 -22.93 5.57 -6.53
N ALA A 70 -23.79 6.35 -5.88
CA ALA A 70 -23.40 7.61 -5.25
C ALA A 70 -22.43 7.39 -4.07
N ALA A 71 -22.70 6.36 -3.24
CA ALA A 71 -21.84 6.05 -2.09
C ALA A 71 -20.46 5.54 -2.54
N LEU A 72 -20.42 4.64 -3.52
CA LEU A 72 -19.17 4.13 -4.06
C LEU A 72 -18.37 5.24 -4.75
N GLY A 73 -19.00 6.09 -5.57
CA GLY A 73 -18.33 7.22 -6.23
C GLY A 73 -17.67 8.15 -5.20
N ASN A 74 -18.43 8.57 -4.18
CA ASN A 74 -17.89 9.43 -3.13
C ASN A 74 -16.74 8.76 -2.35
N PHE A 75 -16.82 7.45 -2.09
CA PHE A 75 -15.76 6.72 -1.41
C PHE A 75 -14.49 6.60 -2.28
N LEU A 76 -14.64 6.37 -3.59
CA LEU A 76 -13.54 6.34 -4.54
C LEU A 76 -12.81 7.68 -4.65
N GLU A 77 -13.53 8.80 -4.66
CA GLU A 77 -12.93 10.15 -4.62
C GLU A 77 -12.04 10.38 -3.39
N LEU A 78 -12.36 9.74 -2.25
CA LEU A 78 -11.51 9.78 -1.07
C LEU A 78 -10.25 8.93 -1.26
N THR A 79 -10.40 7.73 -1.84
CA THR A 79 -9.26 6.81 -2.06
C THR A 79 -8.28 7.33 -3.11
N GLU A 80 -8.74 8.05 -4.14
CA GLU A 80 -7.91 8.67 -5.17
C GLU A 80 -6.94 9.73 -4.64
N LYS A 81 -7.27 10.35 -3.50
CA LYS A 81 -6.40 11.32 -2.82
C LYS A 81 -5.22 10.66 -2.11
N MET A 82 -5.28 9.36 -1.88
CA MET A 82 -4.23 8.61 -1.22
C MET A 82 -3.12 8.22 -2.20
N ASP A 83 -1.88 8.21 -1.75
CA ASP A 83 -0.74 7.66 -2.49
C ASP A 83 -0.68 6.13 -2.31
N ALA A 84 -1.06 5.68 -1.12
CA ALA A 84 -1.14 4.27 -0.77
C ALA A 84 -2.33 4.01 0.15
N VAL A 85 -2.90 2.81 0.07
CA VAL A 85 -3.87 2.34 1.06
C VAL A 85 -3.37 1.08 1.76
N VAL A 86 -3.80 0.91 2.99
CA VAL A 86 -3.58 -0.29 3.80
C VAL A 86 -4.89 -1.01 3.93
N THR A 87 -4.89 -2.31 3.66
CA THR A 87 -6.05 -3.18 3.79
C THR A 87 -5.69 -4.44 4.57
N TYR A 88 -6.71 -5.18 5.00
CA TYR A 88 -6.54 -6.52 5.53
C TYR A 88 -7.25 -7.55 4.63
N ASN A 89 -6.47 -8.31 3.84
CA ASN A 89 -6.96 -9.19 2.77
C ASN A 89 -7.69 -8.46 1.63
N GLY A 90 -7.48 -7.14 1.51
CA GLY A 90 -8.17 -6.30 0.55
C GLY A 90 -7.76 -6.55 -0.90
N ARG A 91 -6.56 -7.09 -1.14
CA ARG A 91 -6.13 -7.53 -2.49
C ARG A 91 -7.07 -8.59 -3.07
N HIS A 92 -7.66 -9.42 -2.22
CA HIS A 92 -8.55 -10.50 -2.64
C HIS A 92 -10.03 -10.16 -2.50
N PHE A 93 -10.38 -9.14 -1.71
CA PHE A 93 -11.79 -8.78 -1.47
C PHE A 93 -12.08 -7.31 -1.77
N ASP A 94 -11.65 -6.36 -0.96
CA ASP A 94 -12.06 -4.96 -1.02
C ASP A 94 -11.78 -4.33 -2.39
N ILE A 95 -10.55 -4.46 -2.87
CA ILE A 95 -10.11 -3.83 -4.11
C ILE A 95 -10.84 -4.42 -5.33
N PRO A 96 -10.85 -5.75 -5.56
CA PRO A 96 -11.59 -6.35 -6.67
C PRO A 96 -13.10 -6.10 -6.59
N PHE A 97 -13.65 -6.01 -5.37
CA PHE A 97 -15.07 -5.73 -5.17
C PHE A 97 -15.40 -4.32 -5.66
N MET A 98 -14.70 -3.30 -5.15
CA MET A 98 -14.87 -1.91 -5.56
C MET A 98 -14.66 -1.72 -7.06
N GLU A 99 -13.58 -2.30 -7.62
CA GLU A 99 -13.29 -2.22 -9.06
C GLU A 99 -14.43 -2.77 -9.92
N LYS A 100 -14.96 -3.94 -9.56
CA LYS A 100 -16.04 -4.55 -10.31
C LYS A 100 -17.35 -3.77 -10.20
N ARG A 101 -17.63 -3.19 -9.02
CA ARG A 101 -18.82 -2.35 -8.81
C ARG A 101 -18.65 -1.02 -9.54
N ARG A 102 -17.47 -0.39 -9.49
CA ARG A 102 -17.13 0.81 -10.26
C ARG A 102 -17.41 0.61 -11.75
N LYS A 103 -16.83 -0.41 -12.35
CA LYS A 103 -17.04 -0.74 -13.78
C LYS A 103 -18.51 -0.96 -14.13
N LYS A 104 -19.32 -1.47 -13.21
CA LYS A 104 -20.75 -1.71 -13.44
C LYS A 104 -21.60 -0.44 -13.31
N LEU A 105 -21.27 0.44 -12.37
CA LEU A 105 -22.12 1.56 -11.95
C LEU A 105 -21.68 2.91 -12.48
N LEU A 106 -20.37 3.15 -12.63
CA LEU A 106 -19.74 4.45 -12.86
C LEU A 106 -19.01 4.51 -14.21
N LYS A 107 -19.51 3.82 -15.25
CA LYS A 107 -18.81 3.65 -16.54
C LYS A 107 -18.47 4.95 -17.26
N GLU A 108 -19.28 5.99 -17.09
CA GLU A 108 -19.12 7.28 -17.76
C GLU A 108 -18.15 8.20 -17.01
N GLU A 109 -18.09 8.08 -15.68
CA GLU A 109 -17.23 8.91 -14.82
C GLU A 109 -15.79 8.38 -14.77
N TYR A 110 -15.62 7.08 -14.95
CA TYR A 110 -14.33 6.39 -14.96
C TYR A 110 -14.14 5.61 -16.24
N PRO A 111 -13.75 6.25 -17.37
CA PRO A 111 -13.57 5.59 -18.65
C PRO A 111 -12.54 4.46 -18.57
N GLN A 112 -12.81 3.39 -19.34
CA GLN A 112 -11.88 2.27 -19.46
C GLN A 112 -10.61 2.75 -20.17
N GLY A 113 -9.49 2.78 -19.48
CA GLY A 113 -8.21 3.22 -20.06
C GLY A 113 -7.24 3.82 -19.06
N ASP A 114 -7.70 4.20 -17.87
CA ASP A 114 -6.77 4.48 -16.79
C ASP A 114 -6.13 3.16 -16.35
N ALA A 115 -4.85 3.00 -16.65
CA ALA A 115 -4.03 1.86 -16.26
C ALA A 115 -3.89 1.73 -14.72
N GLY A 116 -4.27 2.78 -13.98
CA GLY A 116 -4.42 2.78 -12.53
C GLY A 116 -5.84 2.33 -12.12
N GLY A 117 -5.95 1.31 -11.27
CA GLY A 117 -7.20 1.00 -10.56
C GLY A 117 -7.66 2.17 -9.68
N CYS A 118 -8.80 2.02 -8.99
CA CYS A 118 -9.30 3.04 -8.05
C CYS A 118 -8.34 3.31 -6.86
N ILE A 119 -7.26 2.55 -6.75
CA ILE A 119 -6.26 2.63 -5.68
C ILE A 119 -4.88 2.55 -6.32
N PRO A 120 -4.02 3.58 -6.16
CA PRO A 120 -2.69 3.58 -6.75
C PRO A 120 -1.81 2.44 -6.24
N TYR A 121 -1.62 2.34 -4.91
CA TYR A 121 -0.86 1.27 -4.28
C TYR A 121 -1.62 0.70 -3.09
N ASN A 122 -1.62 -0.64 -2.95
CA ASN A 122 -2.24 -1.33 -1.81
C ASN A 122 -1.24 -2.18 -1.04
N LEU A 123 -1.05 -1.86 0.24
CA LEU A 123 -0.37 -2.73 1.20
C LEU A 123 -1.40 -3.63 1.88
N ASP A 124 -1.43 -4.90 1.51
CA ASP A 124 -2.28 -5.90 2.15
C ASP A 124 -1.56 -6.54 3.35
N MET A 125 -1.98 -6.17 4.56
CA MET A 125 -1.37 -6.65 5.81
C MET A 125 -1.51 -8.16 5.98
N TYR A 126 -2.62 -8.76 5.56
CA TYR A 126 -2.76 -10.22 5.58
C TYR A 126 -1.67 -10.89 4.74
N GLN A 127 -1.38 -10.38 3.54
CA GLN A 127 -0.36 -10.95 2.65
C GLN A 127 1.04 -10.84 3.26
N VAL A 128 1.38 -9.69 3.86
CA VAL A 128 2.64 -9.49 4.57
C VAL A 128 2.80 -10.51 5.71
N LEU A 129 1.79 -10.62 6.57
CA LEU A 129 1.86 -11.50 7.74
C LEU A 129 1.83 -12.98 7.36
N ASN A 130 1.05 -13.36 6.35
CA ASN A 130 0.93 -14.74 5.89
C ASN A 130 2.21 -15.28 5.26
N SER A 131 2.92 -14.47 4.46
CA SER A 131 4.03 -14.93 3.63
C SER A 131 5.40 -14.57 4.20
N TYR A 132 5.51 -13.53 5.02
CA TYR A 132 6.79 -12.97 5.48
C TYR A 132 6.91 -12.90 7.01
N SER A 133 6.00 -13.52 7.77
CA SER A 133 6.10 -13.63 9.22
C SER A 133 6.05 -15.08 9.71
N GLN A 134 6.36 -15.29 10.98
CA GLN A 134 6.18 -16.59 11.64
C GLN A 134 4.76 -16.75 12.26
N LEU A 135 3.91 -15.71 12.18
CA LEU A 135 2.60 -15.70 12.84
C LEU A 135 1.69 -16.82 12.35
N ARG A 136 1.75 -17.17 11.06
CA ARG A 136 1.01 -18.30 10.50
C ARG A 136 1.30 -19.63 11.20
N ARG A 137 2.50 -19.81 11.80
CA ARG A 137 2.90 -21.04 12.49
C ARG A 137 2.54 -21.01 13.99
N ILE A 138 2.29 -19.83 14.52
CA ILE A 138 2.08 -19.58 15.95
C ILE A 138 0.59 -19.44 16.25
N LEU A 139 -0.16 -18.77 15.36
CA LEU A 139 -1.58 -18.46 15.54
C LEU A 139 -2.48 -19.53 14.92
N PRO A 140 -3.68 -19.75 15.46
CA PRO A 140 -4.66 -20.70 14.91
C PRO A 140 -5.15 -20.31 13.51
N ASP A 141 -5.26 -19.01 13.24
CA ASP A 141 -5.54 -18.40 11.94
C ASP A 141 -4.93 -17.01 11.87
N LEU A 142 -5.03 -16.37 10.70
CA LEU A 142 -4.59 -14.98 10.50
C LEU A 142 -5.77 -14.05 10.23
N LYS A 143 -6.92 -14.26 10.86
CA LYS A 143 -7.98 -13.26 10.84
C LYS A 143 -7.51 -12.00 11.58
N GLN A 144 -8.00 -10.85 11.16
CA GLN A 144 -7.60 -9.57 11.75
C GLN A 144 -7.76 -9.59 13.27
N LYS A 145 -8.92 -9.98 13.79
CA LYS A 145 -9.20 -10.10 15.25
C LYS A 145 -8.23 -11.06 15.97
N THR A 146 -7.79 -12.14 15.31
CA THR A 146 -6.81 -13.07 15.89
C THR A 146 -5.43 -12.42 16.03
N VAL A 147 -5.01 -11.68 15.02
CA VAL A 147 -3.72 -10.96 15.06
C VAL A 147 -3.79 -9.78 16.03
N GLU A 148 -4.91 -9.04 16.08
CA GLU A 148 -5.15 -7.99 17.08
C GLU A 148 -4.98 -8.52 18.50
N ASN A 149 -5.58 -9.66 18.82
CA ASN A 149 -5.44 -10.31 20.12
C ASN A 149 -3.98 -10.64 20.46
N TYR A 150 -3.25 -11.19 19.48
CA TYR A 150 -1.83 -11.49 19.65
C TYR A 150 -0.98 -10.23 19.91
N MET A 151 -1.34 -9.13 19.26
CA MET A 151 -0.66 -7.83 19.40
C MET A 151 -1.11 -7.06 20.66
N GLY A 152 -2.08 -7.57 21.43
CA GLY A 152 -2.60 -6.91 22.63
C GLY A 152 -3.56 -5.75 22.34
N LEU A 153 -4.15 -5.71 21.12
CA LEU A 153 -5.02 -4.62 20.69
C LEU A 153 -6.51 -4.86 20.96
N TRP A 154 -6.90 -6.06 21.38
CA TRP A 154 -8.29 -6.46 21.57
C TRP A 154 -9.07 -5.60 22.60
N GLU A 155 -8.41 -5.09 23.65
CA GLU A 155 -9.04 -4.23 24.65
C GLU A 155 -9.53 -2.88 24.10
N THR A 156 -9.05 -2.49 22.93
CA THR A 156 -9.40 -1.21 22.31
C THR A 156 -10.53 -1.31 21.30
N ARG A 157 -11.07 -2.52 21.07
CA ARG A 157 -12.21 -2.76 20.19
C ARG A 157 -13.51 -2.63 20.96
N ALA A 158 -14.43 -1.80 20.48
CA ALA A 158 -15.78 -1.63 21.03
C ALA A 158 -16.84 -2.49 20.34
N ASP A 159 -16.55 -2.94 19.11
CA ASP A 159 -17.45 -3.75 18.29
C ASP A 159 -17.40 -5.25 18.67
N GLU A 160 -18.58 -5.87 18.75
CA GLU A 160 -18.75 -7.28 19.06
C GLU A 160 -19.36 -8.10 17.91
N ILE A 161 -19.81 -7.46 16.83
CA ILE A 161 -20.51 -8.16 15.73
C ILE A 161 -19.52 -8.79 14.72
N SER A 162 -20.06 -9.71 13.90
CA SER A 162 -19.37 -10.28 12.76
C SER A 162 -19.82 -9.63 11.45
N GLY A 163 -19.04 -9.75 10.37
CA GLY A 163 -19.43 -9.24 9.05
C GLY A 163 -20.74 -9.86 8.53
N ARG A 164 -21.12 -11.08 8.97
CA ARG A 164 -22.44 -11.66 8.65
C ARG A 164 -23.57 -10.92 9.37
N GLU A 165 -23.38 -10.63 10.65
CA GLU A 165 -24.35 -9.86 11.44
C GLU A 165 -24.46 -8.43 10.92
N SER A 166 -23.37 -7.82 10.44
CA SER A 166 -23.39 -6.51 9.77
C SER A 166 -24.35 -6.51 8.57
N VAL A 167 -24.33 -7.57 7.73
CA VAL A 167 -25.27 -7.71 6.61
C VAL A 167 -26.72 -7.84 7.08
N GLU A 168 -26.99 -8.60 8.14
CA GLU A 168 -28.33 -8.77 8.70
C GLU A 168 -28.86 -7.46 9.28
N LEU A 169 -28.00 -6.71 9.98
CA LEU A 169 -28.30 -5.37 10.51
C LEU A 169 -28.58 -4.37 9.39
N TYR A 170 -27.80 -4.39 8.31
CA TYR A 170 -28.06 -3.53 7.16
C TYR A 170 -29.41 -3.82 6.51
N ASN A 171 -29.75 -5.09 6.33
CA ASN A 171 -31.05 -5.49 5.81
C ASN A 171 -32.24 -5.02 6.71
N HIS A 172 -32.01 -4.99 8.02
CA HIS A 172 -32.98 -4.45 8.98
C HIS A 172 -33.04 -2.93 8.88
N TYR A 173 -31.89 -2.24 8.87
CA TYR A 173 -31.78 -0.79 8.75
C TYR A 173 -32.47 -0.29 7.48
N GLU A 174 -32.18 -0.88 6.32
CA GLU A 174 -32.77 -0.47 5.04
C GLU A 174 -34.30 -0.53 5.04
N LYS A 175 -34.90 -1.50 5.78
CA LYS A 175 -36.38 -1.69 5.86
C LYS A 175 -37.04 -0.78 6.88
N THR A 176 -36.37 -0.48 7.98
CA THR A 176 -36.99 0.11 9.17
C THR A 176 -36.49 1.53 9.48
N GLY A 177 -35.32 1.91 8.95
CA GLY A 177 -34.62 3.12 9.35
C GLY A 177 -34.09 3.06 10.80
N SER A 178 -33.88 1.86 11.35
CA SER A 178 -33.44 1.68 12.74
C SER A 178 -32.10 2.34 12.99
N ARG A 179 -32.10 3.37 13.82
CA ARG A 179 -30.90 4.09 14.24
C ARG A 179 -29.91 3.18 14.99
N GLU A 180 -30.42 2.27 15.81
CA GLU A 180 -29.58 1.32 16.54
C GLU A 180 -28.81 0.39 15.58
N ALA A 181 -29.47 -0.10 14.51
CA ALA A 181 -28.83 -0.93 13.51
C ALA A 181 -27.76 -0.14 12.73
N GLU A 182 -28.05 1.11 12.37
CA GLU A 182 -27.10 2.01 11.72
C GLU A 182 -25.86 2.23 12.59
N GLU A 183 -26.03 2.60 13.86
CA GLU A 183 -24.95 2.83 14.80
C GLU A 183 -24.04 1.60 14.96
N LYS A 184 -24.60 0.40 15.01
CA LYS A 184 -23.83 -0.85 15.12
C LYS A 184 -23.01 -1.15 13.86
N ILE A 185 -23.56 -0.93 12.68
CA ILE A 185 -22.85 -1.13 11.40
C ILE A 185 -21.70 -0.15 11.27
N LEU A 186 -21.95 1.12 11.56
CA LEU A 186 -20.94 2.17 11.53
C LEU A 186 -19.81 1.89 12.53
N LEU A 187 -20.16 1.48 13.76
CA LEU A 187 -19.17 1.14 14.78
C LEU A 187 -18.30 -0.04 14.35
N HIS A 188 -18.89 -1.10 13.77
CA HIS A 188 -18.14 -2.27 13.30
C HIS A 188 -17.07 -1.88 12.28
N ASN A 189 -17.46 -1.22 11.21
CA ASN A 189 -16.55 -0.80 10.15
C ASN A 189 -15.52 0.25 10.63
N ASN A 190 -15.92 1.16 11.54
CA ASN A 190 -15.03 2.12 12.18
C ASN A 190 -13.92 1.40 13.00
N ASP A 191 -14.33 0.45 13.84
CA ASP A 191 -13.39 -0.32 14.66
C ASP A 191 -12.45 -1.18 13.81
N ASP A 192 -12.92 -1.78 12.72
CA ASP A 192 -12.05 -2.56 11.83
C ASP A 192 -10.94 -1.69 11.23
N VAL A 193 -11.24 -0.47 10.80
CA VAL A 193 -10.23 0.48 10.28
C VAL A 193 -9.30 1.00 11.39
N ARG A 194 -9.82 1.33 12.58
CA ARG A 194 -9.00 1.77 13.71
C ARG A 194 -8.03 0.69 14.17
N GLN A 195 -8.52 -0.54 14.29
CA GLN A 195 -7.70 -1.68 14.68
C GLN A 195 -6.67 -2.01 13.61
N LEU A 196 -7.05 -1.98 12.33
CA LEU A 196 -6.10 -2.17 11.22
C LEU A 196 -5.00 -1.09 11.24
N THR A 197 -5.37 0.16 11.54
CA THR A 197 -4.39 1.25 11.67
C THR A 197 -3.36 0.95 12.75
N ARG A 198 -3.78 0.51 13.93
CA ARG A 198 -2.88 0.07 15.01
C ARG A 198 -2.09 -1.18 14.63
N LEU A 199 -2.73 -2.08 13.88
CA LEU A 199 -2.13 -3.34 13.43
C LEU A 199 -1.01 -3.15 12.41
N THR A 200 -0.84 -1.96 11.81
CA THR A 200 0.34 -1.64 10.98
C THR A 200 1.66 -1.88 11.72
N GLU A 201 1.70 -1.76 13.04
CA GLU A 201 2.85 -2.12 13.88
C GLU A 201 3.27 -3.60 13.74
N ALA A 202 2.37 -4.49 13.32
CA ALA A 202 2.65 -5.91 13.11
C ALA A 202 3.66 -6.17 11.98
N VAL A 203 3.97 -5.19 11.14
CA VAL A 203 5.09 -5.29 10.16
C VAL A 203 6.42 -5.59 10.85
N THR A 204 6.59 -5.19 12.12
CA THR A 204 7.77 -5.51 12.93
C THR A 204 7.91 -7.00 13.27
N LYS A 205 6.85 -7.79 13.09
CA LYS A 205 6.85 -9.25 13.26
C LYS A 205 7.15 -10.01 11.95
N SER A 206 7.47 -9.29 10.88
CA SER A 206 7.75 -9.83 9.55
C SER A 206 9.15 -9.47 9.06
N ASP A 207 9.64 -10.20 8.06
CA ASP A 207 10.76 -9.76 7.22
C ASP A 207 10.26 -8.71 6.23
N PHE A 208 10.00 -7.50 6.75
CA PHE A 208 9.27 -6.47 6.02
C PHE A 208 10.03 -5.96 4.80
N HIS A 209 11.37 -5.81 4.86
CA HIS A 209 12.15 -5.42 3.68
C HIS A 209 12.04 -6.45 2.55
N ARG A 210 12.08 -7.74 2.88
CA ARG A 210 11.84 -8.81 1.91
C ARG A 210 10.40 -8.80 1.41
N ALA A 211 9.43 -8.57 2.28
CA ALA A 211 8.03 -8.46 1.88
C ALA A 211 7.84 -7.35 0.85
N MET A 212 8.32 -6.15 1.13
CA MET A 212 8.22 -5.00 0.23
C MET A 212 8.95 -5.25 -1.10
N ASN A 213 10.14 -5.84 -1.07
CA ASN A 213 10.85 -6.22 -2.31
C ASN A 213 10.07 -7.20 -3.18
N SER A 214 9.35 -8.12 -2.55
CA SER A 214 8.62 -9.19 -3.28
C SER A 214 7.21 -8.78 -3.72
N LEU A 215 6.57 -7.88 -2.98
CA LEU A 215 5.20 -7.41 -3.25
C LEU A 215 5.16 -6.12 -4.07
N GLY A 216 6.31 -5.46 -4.19
CA GLY A 216 6.44 -4.09 -4.69
C GLY A 216 6.28 -3.06 -3.57
N PHE A 217 6.83 -1.86 -3.77
CA PHE A 217 6.74 -0.76 -2.83
C PHE A 217 6.58 0.58 -3.55
N PRO A 218 5.83 1.53 -2.94
CA PRO A 218 5.60 2.84 -3.54
C PRO A 218 6.82 3.75 -3.32
N VAL A 219 7.09 4.59 -4.33
CA VAL A 219 8.09 5.66 -4.27
C VAL A 219 7.46 6.94 -4.80
N LYS A 220 7.60 8.04 -4.06
CA LYS A 220 7.09 9.36 -4.45
C LYS A 220 8.22 10.37 -4.52
N GLU A 221 8.31 11.10 -5.64
CA GLU A 221 9.26 12.18 -5.83
C GLU A 221 8.73 13.18 -6.84
N GLY A 222 8.93 14.48 -6.59
CA GLY A 222 8.57 15.56 -7.52
C GLY A 222 7.09 15.57 -7.96
N GLY A 223 6.18 15.00 -7.17
CA GLY A 223 4.76 14.84 -7.52
C GLY A 223 4.44 13.57 -8.31
N HIS A 224 5.46 12.80 -8.71
CA HIS A 224 5.32 11.49 -9.36
C HIS A 224 5.16 10.40 -8.30
N LEU A 225 4.31 9.42 -8.59
CA LEU A 225 4.13 8.23 -7.75
C LEU A 225 4.41 6.98 -8.59
N LEU A 226 5.31 6.13 -8.11
CA LEU A 226 5.70 4.89 -8.77
C LEU A 226 5.53 3.71 -7.83
N GLU A 227 5.42 2.51 -8.40
CA GLU A 227 5.56 1.25 -7.70
C GLU A 227 6.79 0.52 -8.22
N ALA A 228 7.81 0.35 -7.39
CA ALA A 228 8.94 -0.52 -7.68
C ALA A 228 8.49 -1.98 -7.46
N ALA A 229 8.11 -2.65 -8.54
CA ALA A 229 7.60 -4.02 -8.51
C ALA A 229 8.72 -5.07 -8.44
N LYS A 230 9.92 -4.72 -8.93
CA LYS A 230 11.12 -5.55 -8.88
C LYS A 230 12.33 -4.69 -8.60
N ALA A 231 13.16 -5.09 -7.66
CA ALA A 231 14.44 -4.46 -7.38
C ALA A 231 15.48 -5.50 -6.96
N GLY A 232 16.69 -5.41 -7.50
CA GLY A 232 17.81 -6.25 -7.10
C GLY A 232 18.78 -6.62 -8.21
N PRO A 233 19.80 -7.45 -7.89
CA PRO A 233 20.82 -7.88 -8.83
C PRO A 233 20.28 -8.89 -9.86
N VAL A 234 20.43 -8.57 -11.14
CA VAL A 234 20.07 -9.43 -12.28
C VAL A 234 21.25 -9.49 -13.25
N GLY A 235 21.85 -10.67 -13.44
CA GLY A 235 23.04 -10.77 -14.28
C GLY A 235 24.17 -9.87 -13.79
N ASP A 236 24.63 -8.98 -14.64
CA ASP A 236 25.69 -7.99 -14.36
C ASP A 236 25.15 -6.57 -14.12
N THR A 237 23.83 -6.46 -13.84
CA THR A 237 23.18 -5.20 -13.53
C THR A 237 22.46 -5.25 -12.18
N PHE A 238 22.29 -4.08 -11.56
CA PHE A 238 21.29 -3.85 -10.56
C PHE A 238 20.07 -3.28 -11.29
N HIS A 239 18.96 -3.98 -11.19
CA HIS A 239 17.73 -3.72 -11.92
C HIS A 239 16.64 -3.21 -10.99
N VAL A 240 15.93 -2.17 -11.42
CA VAL A 240 14.70 -1.69 -10.79
C VAL A 240 13.66 -1.52 -11.89
N SER A 241 12.46 -2.07 -11.71
CA SER A 241 11.36 -1.86 -12.65
C SER A 241 10.00 -1.91 -11.97
N GLY A 242 9.01 -1.32 -12.62
CA GLY A 242 7.67 -1.28 -12.08
C GLY A 242 6.73 -0.40 -12.89
N ARG A 243 5.78 0.23 -12.19
CA ARG A 243 4.72 1.02 -12.82
C ARG A 243 4.80 2.49 -12.39
N GLN A 244 4.39 3.37 -13.29
CA GLN A 244 4.13 4.77 -13.02
C GLN A 244 2.64 4.91 -12.64
N LEU A 245 2.35 5.21 -11.37
CA LEU A 245 1.00 5.21 -10.83
C LEU A 245 0.31 6.58 -10.95
N ARG A 246 1.12 7.67 -10.90
CA ARG A 246 0.63 9.05 -11.01
C ARG A 246 1.65 9.93 -11.70
N ASN A 247 1.18 10.83 -12.57
CA ASN A 247 2.01 11.75 -13.36
C ASN A 247 3.12 11.03 -14.14
N PRO A 248 2.78 10.10 -15.06
CA PRO A 248 3.75 9.33 -15.81
C PRO A 248 4.57 10.24 -16.73
N VAL A 249 5.85 9.91 -16.89
CA VAL A 249 6.77 10.56 -17.84
C VAL A 249 7.19 9.59 -18.92
N ASN A 250 7.67 10.11 -20.06
CA ASN A 250 8.31 9.33 -21.10
C ASN A 250 9.76 9.78 -21.24
N TYR A 251 10.70 8.86 -21.00
CA TYR A 251 12.14 9.16 -21.03
C TYR A 251 12.92 7.90 -21.43
N ILE A 252 13.98 8.10 -22.20
CA ILE A 252 14.99 7.08 -22.50
C ILE A 252 16.36 7.71 -22.29
N GLY A 253 17.17 7.07 -21.44
CA GLY A 253 18.53 7.50 -21.13
C GLY A 253 19.50 6.34 -21.04
N PHE A 254 20.79 6.64 -21.23
CA PHE A 254 21.85 5.64 -21.24
C PHE A 254 22.95 5.93 -20.22
N ARG A 255 22.69 6.88 -19.31
CA ARG A 255 23.60 7.27 -18.22
C ARG A 255 22.84 7.68 -17.00
N LEU A 256 23.42 7.42 -15.83
CA LEU A 256 23.02 8.00 -14.54
C LEU A 256 24.30 8.46 -13.84
N GLY A 257 24.48 9.77 -13.66
CA GLY A 257 25.77 10.32 -13.27
C GLY A 257 26.84 10.04 -14.33
N SER A 258 28.00 9.55 -13.93
CA SER A 258 29.08 9.09 -14.83
C SER A 258 28.97 7.61 -15.23
N ALA A 259 28.08 6.83 -14.57
CA ALA A 259 27.88 5.42 -14.88
C ALA A 259 27.08 5.21 -16.16
N PRO A 260 27.41 4.20 -16.99
CA PRO A 260 26.51 3.72 -18.00
C PRO A 260 25.25 3.18 -17.31
N ALA A 261 24.07 3.45 -17.88
CA ALA A 261 22.80 2.98 -17.35
C ALA A 261 21.85 2.71 -18.51
N GLU A 262 20.83 1.91 -18.30
CA GLU A 262 19.66 1.89 -19.15
C GLU A 262 18.47 2.41 -18.35
N ILE A 263 17.89 3.53 -18.79
CA ILE A 263 16.76 4.16 -18.12
C ILE A 263 15.63 4.28 -19.14
N ARG A 264 14.50 3.69 -18.81
CA ARG A 264 13.33 3.74 -19.66
C ARG A 264 12.09 4.01 -18.82
N PHE A 265 11.39 5.09 -19.14
CA PHE A 265 10.05 5.41 -18.67
C PHE A 265 9.16 5.51 -19.88
N GLN A 266 8.13 4.73 -19.97
CA GLN A 266 7.25 4.68 -21.13
C GLN A 266 5.82 4.29 -20.71
N GLN A 267 4.85 5.13 -21.01
CA GLN A 267 3.46 4.94 -20.62
C GLN A 267 3.35 4.77 -19.08
N ASP A 268 2.86 3.63 -18.63
CA ASP A 268 2.68 3.26 -17.21
C ASP A 268 3.81 2.39 -16.65
N GLU A 269 4.87 2.12 -17.39
CA GLU A 269 6.00 1.30 -16.97
C GLU A 269 7.29 2.11 -16.84
N PHE A 270 8.20 1.63 -16.00
CA PHE A 270 9.57 2.13 -15.92
C PHE A 270 10.58 1.02 -15.65
N MET A 271 11.82 1.29 -16.04
CA MET A 271 12.99 0.45 -15.77
C MET A 271 14.23 1.32 -15.62
N ILE A 272 15.06 0.99 -14.63
CA ILE A 272 16.39 1.55 -14.41
C ILE A 272 17.35 0.38 -14.22
N GLU A 273 18.40 0.30 -15.02
CA GLU A 273 19.50 -0.64 -14.86
C GLU A 273 20.81 0.09 -14.74
N VAL A 274 21.60 -0.27 -13.73
CA VAL A 274 22.94 0.25 -13.49
C VAL A 274 23.95 -0.89 -13.32
N PRO A 275 25.25 -0.69 -13.51
CA PRO A 275 26.25 -1.74 -13.41
C PRO A 275 26.30 -2.41 -12.03
N LEU A 276 26.44 -3.72 -12.01
CA LEU A 276 26.70 -4.51 -10.82
C LEU A 276 28.09 -5.18 -10.91
N LEU A 277 29.00 -4.76 -10.05
CA LEU A 277 30.31 -5.36 -9.92
C LEU A 277 30.21 -6.69 -9.17
N LYS A 278 30.93 -7.69 -9.64
CA LYS A 278 31.00 -9.01 -9.01
C LYS A 278 32.43 -9.27 -8.52
N HIS A 279 32.59 -9.48 -7.23
CA HIS A 279 33.88 -9.80 -6.65
C HIS A 279 33.75 -10.80 -5.49
N ARG A 280 34.41 -11.96 -5.59
CA ARG A 280 34.46 -13.00 -4.54
C ARG A 280 33.06 -13.36 -3.97
N GLY A 281 32.05 -13.49 -4.83
CA GLY A 281 30.70 -13.81 -4.43
C GLY A 281 29.86 -12.61 -3.96
N LEU A 282 30.44 -11.42 -3.91
CA LEU A 282 29.69 -10.19 -3.63
C LEU A 282 29.07 -9.62 -4.90
N GLY A 283 27.88 -9.04 -4.78
CA GLY A 283 27.26 -8.16 -5.77
C GLY A 283 27.30 -6.74 -5.22
N ILE A 284 27.95 -5.83 -5.93
CA ILE A 284 28.36 -4.53 -5.43
C ILE A 284 27.92 -3.45 -6.42
N VAL A 285 27.41 -2.33 -5.93
CA VAL A 285 27.09 -1.14 -6.73
C VAL A 285 28.02 0.00 -6.32
N ASP A 286 28.61 0.66 -7.32
CA ASP A 286 29.50 1.82 -7.13
C ASP A 286 28.65 3.09 -7.09
N LEU A 287 28.47 3.65 -5.89
CA LEU A 287 27.64 4.82 -5.64
C LEU A 287 28.28 6.12 -6.13
N GLU A 288 29.62 6.19 -6.18
CA GLU A 288 30.34 7.39 -6.66
C GLU A 288 30.08 7.58 -8.15
N GLN A 289 30.15 6.51 -8.95
CA GLN A 289 29.85 6.59 -10.38
C GLN A 289 28.40 6.97 -10.67
N LEU A 290 27.47 6.62 -9.80
CA LEU A 290 26.07 6.99 -9.93
C LEU A 290 25.80 8.45 -9.52
N GLU A 291 26.77 9.12 -8.90
CA GLU A 291 26.64 10.50 -8.42
C GLU A 291 25.38 10.70 -7.54
N ILE A 292 25.11 9.71 -6.69
CA ILE A 292 23.90 9.68 -5.84
C ILE A 292 23.92 10.83 -4.82
N GLY A 293 25.11 11.31 -4.43
CA GLY A 293 25.29 12.45 -3.53
C GLY A 293 24.66 12.21 -2.15
N GLU A 294 24.26 13.32 -1.49
CA GLU A 294 23.64 13.29 -0.16
C GLU A 294 22.18 12.78 -0.13
N GLN A 295 21.58 12.50 -1.30
CA GLN A 295 20.15 12.15 -1.41
C GLN A 295 19.79 10.77 -0.85
N GLY A 296 20.76 9.88 -0.76
CA GLY A 296 20.57 8.60 -0.08
C GLY A 296 21.70 8.36 0.88
N ASP A 297 21.43 8.38 2.18
CA ASP A 297 22.43 8.03 3.21
C ASP A 297 22.75 6.52 3.14
N LEU A 298 23.11 6.04 1.91
CA LEU A 298 23.45 4.64 1.65
C LEU A 298 24.80 4.26 2.27
N GLU A 299 25.66 5.24 2.53
CA GLU A 299 26.95 5.04 3.20
C GLU A 299 26.80 4.62 4.67
N ARG A 300 25.63 4.85 5.29
CA ARG A 300 25.33 4.39 6.65
C ARG A 300 25.35 2.87 6.82
N TYR A 301 25.21 2.11 5.72
CA TYR A 301 25.19 0.66 5.80
C TYR A 301 26.56 0.09 6.14
N PRO A 302 26.65 -0.88 7.08
CA PRO A 302 27.90 -1.50 7.49
C PRO A 302 28.66 -2.16 6.34
N LEU A 303 27.93 -2.56 5.30
CA LEU A 303 28.47 -3.17 4.08
C LEU A 303 28.66 -2.15 2.93
N CYS A 304 28.55 -0.85 3.20
CA CYS A 304 28.99 0.20 2.30
C CYS A 304 30.35 0.71 2.75
N ARG A 305 31.35 0.63 1.88
CA ARG A 305 32.71 1.09 2.14
C ARG A 305 33.27 1.79 0.92
N GLU A 306 33.83 2.99 1.13
CA GLU A 306 34.48 3.75 0.05
C GLU A 306 33.54 3.91 -1.17
N GLY A 307 32.24 4.21 -0.95
CA GLY A 307 31.27 4.34 -2.02
C GLY A 307 30.76 3.02 -2.66
N PHE A 308 31.22 1.86 -2.19
CA PHE A 308 30.81 0.56 -2.69
C PHE A 308 29.75 -0.08 -1.81
N LEU A 309 28.51 -0.16 -2.29
CA LEU A 309 27.38 -0.78 -1.58
C LEU A 309 27.23 -2.25 -1.95
N VAL A 310 27.28 -3.15 -0.95
CA VAL A 310 27.03 -4.58 -1.15
C VAL A 310 25.53 -4.84 -1.09
N VAL A 311 24.95 -5.34 -2.18
CA VAL A 311 23.53 -5.70 -2.31
C VAL A 311 23.30 -7.23 -2.28
N ARG A 312 24.35 -8.03 -2.46
CA ARG A 312 24.32 -9.48 -2.39
C ARG A 312 25.61 -10.04 -1.83
N GLU A 313 25.52 -11.06 -0.97
CA GLU A 313 26.65 -11.82 -0.43
C GLU A 313 26.37 -13.32 -0.62
N GLY A 314 27.08 -13.96 -1.55
CA GLY A 314 26.79 -15.33 -1.98
C GLY A 314 25.39 -15.42 -2.57
N MET A 315 24.53 -16.20 -1.89
CA MET A 315 23.10 -16.34 -2.24
C MET A 315 22.19 -15.41 -1.43
N GLU A 316 22.72 -14.70 -0.45
CA GLU A 316 21.93 -13.83 0.42
C GLU A 316 21.75 -12.45 -0.23
N LEU A 317 20.51 -12.04 -0.41
CA LEU A 317 20.13 -10.71 -0.85
C LEU A 317 19.98 -9.76 0.36
N LYS A 318 20.56 -8.58 0.29
CA LYS A 318 20.49 -7.56 1.33
C LYS A 318 19.28 -6.67 1.03
N TYR A 319 18.08 -7.14 1.37
CA TYR A 319 16.81 -6.54 0.94
C TYR A 319 16.63 -5.08 1.37
N ARG A 320 17.16 -4.69 2.53
CA ARG A 320 17.10 -3.31 3.00
C ARG A 320 17.93 -2.40 2.10
N GLU A 321 19.18 -2.78 1.83
CA GLU A 321 20.12 -2.07 0.96
C GLU A 321 19.59 -2.03 -0.49
N ILE A 322 19.03 -3.13 -0.97
CA ILE A 322 18.42 -3.22 -2.30
C ILE A 322 17.25 -2.22 -2.43
N ASN A 323 16.35 -2.20 -1.46
CA ASN A 323 15.15 -1.36 -1.54
C ASN A 323 15.53 0.12 -1.38
N ASP A 324 16.50 0.44 -0.51
CA ASP A 324 16.97 1.82 -0.35
C ASP A 324 17.67 2.32 -1.61
N LEU A 325 18.53 1.50 -2.22
CA LEU A 325 19.16 1.85 -3.49
C LEU A 325 18.11 2.05 -4.60
N ALA A 326 17.09 1.20 -4.67
CA ALA A 326 16.03 1.35 -5.65
C ALA A 326 15.23 2.66 -5.45
N ILE A 327 14.88 2.99 -4.20
CA ILE A 327 14.23 4.27 -3.86
C ILE A 327 15.11 5.43 -4.27
N THR A 328 16.41 5.36 -3.95
CA THR A 328 17.37 6.41 -4.25
C THR A 328 17.56 6.62 -5.76
N LEU A 329 17.68 5.54 -6.53
CA LEU A 329 17.81 5.63 -8.01
C LEU A 329 16.59 6.31 -8.65
N ILE A 330 15.39 5.97 -8.21
CA ILE A 330 14.15 6.60 -8.68
C ILE A 330 14.15 8.10 -8.32
N LYS A 331 14.47 8.45 -7.07
CA LYS A 331 14.50 9.85 -6.61
C LYS A 331 15.53 10.67 -7.37
N VAL A 332 16.75 10.16 -7.51
CA VAL A 332 17.84 10.83 -8.26
C VAL A 332 17.45 11.08 -9.72
N PHE A 333 16.75 10.15 -10.34
CA PHE A 333 16.26 10.35 -11.70
C PHE A 333 15.31 11.56 -11.78
N PHE A 334 14.32 11.66 -10.92
CA PHE A 334 13.36 12.78 -10.96
C PHE A 334 13.98 14.11 -10.53
N ASP A 335 14.99 14.12 -9.68
CA ASP A 335 15.67 15.35 -9.28
C ASP A 335 16.58 15.92 -10.37
N LYS A 336 17.17 15.06 -11.23
CA LYS A 336 18.15 15.49 -12.24
C LYS A 336 17.57 15.68 -13.64
N GLU A 337 16.54 14.92 -13.99
CA GLU A 337 16.09 14.76 -15.38
C GLU A 337 14.62 15.18 -15.60
N ALA A 338 13.81 15.28 -14.56
CA ALA A 338 12.41 15.70 -14.62
C ALA A 338 12.21 17.12 -14.11
#